data_0d16bfb2053923a2cd4f77d8e4b5b424
#
_entry.id   0d16bfb2053923a2cd4f77d8e4b5b424
#
_cell.length_a   1.000
_cell.length_b   1.000
_cell.length_c   1.000
_cell.angle_alpha   90.00
_cell.angle_beta   90.00
_cell.angle_gamma   90.00
#
_symmetry.space_group_name_H-M   'P 1'
#
loop_
_entity.id
_entity.type
_entity.pdbx_description
1 polymer ?
#
loop_
_entity_poly.entity_id
_entity_poly.type
_entity_poly.pdbx_seq_one_letter_code
_entity_poly.pdbx_strand_id
1 'polypeptide(L)'
;MDWKTRPFGELTTHDVHDMMRLRVDVFVVEQKCAYAEIDGQDPTAVHILGRTDAGDLVAYARILPPDEHGLPHIGRVIVHSEHRGHGHARRLMTIALEALQRSYGSRCSALAAQAHLERFYGGFGFVRQGPDYPWDGIPHVDMLREEP
;
A
#
# COMPACT_ATOMS: atom_id res chain seq x y z
N MET A 1 0.49 15.24 10.67
CA MET A 1 0.82 14.42 9.46
C MET A 1 0.49 15.19 8.20
N ASP A 2 1.39 15.18 7.27
CA ASP A 2 1.19 15.73 5.93
C ASP A 2 1.07 14.55 4.94
N TRP A 3 -0.06 14.49 4.22
CA TRP A 3 -0.36 13.41 3.29
C TRP A 3 -0.33 13.92 1.86
N LYS A 4 0.41 13.22 1.00
CA LYS A 4 0.49 13.55 -0.44
C LYS A 4 0.15 12.34 -1.27
N THR A 5 -0.62 12.55 -2.34
CA THR A 5 -0.93 11.54 -3.36
C THR A 5 -0.37 12.04 -4.69
N ARG A 6 0.57 11.32 -5.29
CA ARG A 6 1.29 11.77 -6.49
C ARG A 6 1.54 10.63 -7.46
N PRO A 7 1.43 10.88 -8.76
CA PRO A 7 2.01 9.97 -9.76
C PRO A 7 3.54 10.04 -9.67
N PHE A 8 4.21 9.03 -10.19
CA PHE A 8 5.66 8.88 -10.08
C PHE A 8 6.43 10.12 -10.56
N GLY A 9 6.02 10.67 -11.71
CA GLY A 9 6.70 11.83 -12.29
C GLY A 9 6.61 13.12 -11.48
N GLU A 10 5.72 13.19 -10.50
CA GLU A 10 5.58 14.35 -9.59
C GLU A 10 6.25 14.13 -8.24
N LEU A 11 6.84 12.95 -8.02
CA LEU A 11 7.65 12.70 -6.82
C LEU A 11 8.98 13.44 -6.94
N THR A 12 9.42 14.03 -5.84
CA THR A 12 10.77 14.58 -5.76
C THR A 12 11.79 13.45 -5.63
N THR A 13 13.07 13.76 -5.88
CA THR A 13 14.14 12.76 -5.65
C THR A 13 14.19 12.34 -4.18
N HIS A 14 13.91 13.24 -3.25
CA HIS A 14 13.81 12.90 -1.83
C HIS A 14 12.63 11.97 -1.54
N ASP A 15 11.47 12.20 -2.16
CA ASP A 15 10.31 11.32 -2.03
C ASP A 15 10.66 9.90 -2.48
N VAL A 16 11.31 9.77 -3.64
CA VAL A 16 11.71 8.45 -4.17
C VAL A 16 12.68 7.76 -3.23
N HIS A 17 13.71 8.49 -2.79
CA HIS A 17 14.69 7.94 -1.84
C HIS A 17 14.01 7.47 -0.54
N ASP A 18 13.18 8.32 0.05
CA ASP A 18 12.53 8.06 1.32
C ASP A 18 11.54 6.89 1.23
N MET A 19 10.75 6.80 0.15
CA MET A 19 9.82 5.69 -0.01
C MET A 19 10.54 4.35 -0.23
N MET A 20 11.62 4.34 -0.98
CA MET A 20 12.41 3.13 -1.19
C MET A 20 13.05 2.68 0.13
N ARG A 21 13.59 3.61 0.90
CA ARG A 21 14.18 3.31 2.20
C ARG A 21 13.14 2.73 3.16
N LEU A 22 11.96 3.35 3.28
CA LEU A 22 10.90 2.87 4.15
C LEU A 22 10.44 1.47 3.74
N ARG A 23 10.26 1.22 2.45
CA ARG A 23 9.83 -0.08 1.93
C ARG A 23 10.86 -1.17 2.22
N VAL A 24 12.13 -0.88 2.01
CA VAL A 24 13.21 -1.85 2.30
C VAL A 24 13.32 -2.10 3.81
N ASP A 25 13.27 -1.05 4.62
CA ASP A 25 13.36 -1.18 6.07
C ASP A 25 12.25 -2.07 6.65
N VAL A 26 11.03 -1.98 6.13
CA VAL A 26 9.88 -2.74 6.63
C VAL A 26 9.80 -4.13 5.98
N PHE A 27 9.78 -4.20 4.65
CA PHE A 27 9.51 -5.47 3.98
C PHE A 27 10.72 -6.39 3.88
N VAL A 28 11.91 -5.86 3.83
CA VAL A 28 13.13 -6.65 3.71
C VAL A 28 13.82 -6.82 5.06
N VAL A 29 14.13 -5.73 5.74
CA VAL A 29 14.91 -5.76 6.98
C VAL A 29 14.08 -6.20 8.18
N GLU A 30 12.98 -5.51 8.48
CA GLU A 30 12.12 -5.83 9.63
C GLU A 30 11.52 -7.23 9.49
N GLN A 31 11.00 -7.57 8.31
CA GLN A 31 10.36 -8.87 8.07
C GLN A 31 11.36 -9.98 7.74
N LYS A 32 12.65 -9.67 7.65
CA LYS A 32 13.71 -10.63 7.34
C LYS A 32 13.43 -11.44 6.08
N CYS A 33 12.96 -10.75 5.04
CA CYS A 33 12.52 -11.36 3.79
C CYS A 33 13.36 -10.81 2.62
N ALA A 34 14.21 -11.64 2.05
CA ALA A 34 15.04 -11.26 0.91
C ALA A 34 14.25 -11.49 -0.38
N TYR A 35 13.73 -10.42 -0.98
CA TYR A 35 13.03 -10.47 -2.26
C TYR A 35 13.23 -9.17 -3.04
N ALA A 36 12.77 -9.17 -4.30
CA ALA A 36 12.94 -8.01 -5.17
C ALA A 36 11.89 -6.94 -4.86
N GLU A 37 12.16 -6.09 -3.87
CA GLU A 37 11.25 -5.01 -3.47
C GLU A 37 11.05 -3.99 -4.59
N ILE A 38 12.10 -3.66 -5.32
CA ILE A 38 12.04 -2.78 -6.48
C ILE A 38 11.67 -3.63 -7.69
N ASP A 39 10.40 -3.61 -8.08
CA ASP A 39 9.81 -4.57 -9.03
C ASP A 39 9.50 -3.98 -10.41
N GLY A 40 9.89 -2.73 -10.66
CA GLY A 40 9.67 -2.07 -11.95
C GLY A 40 8.28 -1.46 -12.11
N GLN A 41 7.41 -1.59 -11.12
CA GLN A 41 6.01 -1.10 -11.23
C GLN A 41 5.79 0.31 -10.69
N ASP A 42 6.78 0.89 -10.01
CA ASP A 42 6.63 2.22 -9.42
C ASP A 42 6.43 3.33 -10.45
N PRO A 43 7.06 3.30 -11.64
CA PRO A 43 6.86 4.37 -12.62
C PRO A 43 5.41 4.56 -13.10
N THR A 44 4.57 3.53 -13.05
CA THR A 44 3.16 3.60 -13.47
C THR A 44 2.19 3.71 -12.30
N ALA A 45 2.68 3.67 -11.08
CA ALA A 45 1.85 3.68 -9.88
C ALA A 45 1.50 5.09 -9.43
N VAL A 46 0.43 5.20 -8.63
CA VAL A 46 0.14 6.37 -7.83
C VAL A 46 0.68 6.10 -6.43
N HIS A 47 1.38 7.08 -5.86
CA HIS A 47 2.07 6.94 -4.58
C HIS A 47 1.41 7.82 -3.52
N ILE A 48 1.20 7.26 -2.34
CA ILE A 48 0.66 7.96 -1.18
C ILE A 48 1.75 8.02 -0.13
N LEU A 49 2.09 9.23 0.32
CA LEU A 49 3.16 9.48 1.26
C LEU A 49 2.62 10.22 2.47
N GLY A 50 2.89 9.68 3.65
CA GLY A 50 2.54 10.32 4.93
C GLY A 50 3.79 10.73 5.68
N ARG A 51 3.97 12.04 5.88
CA ARG A 51 5.12 12.60 6.58
C ARG A 51 4.72 13.22 7.91
N THR A 52 5.60 13.11 8.89
CA THR A 52 5.46 13.84 10.16
C THR A 52 5.70 15.34 9.94
N ASP A 53 5.38 16.14 10.96
CA ASP A 53 5.66 17.58 10.92
C ASP A 53 7.16 17.89 10.78
N ALA A 54 8.03 16.96 11.21
CA ALA A 54 9.47 17.05 11.02
C ALA A 54 9.94 16.67 9.61
N GLY A 55 9.02 16.19 8.75
CA GLY A 55 9.32 15.79 7.38
C GLY A 55 9.69 14.33 7.19
N ASP A 56 9.67 13.51 8.23
CA ASP A 56 10.01 12.10 8.14
C ASP A 56 8.89 11.31 7.46
N LEU A 57 9.23 10.49 6.48
CA LEU A 57 8.27 9.61 5.83
C LEU A 57 8.03 8.38 6.71
N VAL A 58 6.79 8.22 7.19
CA VAL A 58 6.44 7.16 8.15
C VAL A 58 5.27 6.30 7.69
N ALA A 59 4.58 6.69 6.62
CA ALA A 59 3.48 5.92 6.06
C ALA A 59 3.53 5.98 4.53
N TYR A 60 3.21 4.87 3.89
CA TYR A 60 3.27 4.76 2.43
C TYR A 60 2.31 3.69 1.92
N ALA A 61 1.77 3.93 0.73
CA ALA A 61 1.11 2.91 -0.08
C ALA A 61 1.27 3.27 -1.55
N ARG A 62 1.12 2.27 -2.41
CA ARG A 62 1.03 2.52 -3.85
C ARG A 62 -0.24 1.92 -4.42
N ILE A 63 -0.70 2.49 -5.52
CA ILE A 63 -1.82 1.98 -6.29
C ILE A 63 -1.30 1.66 -7.68
N LEU A 64 -1.34 0.39 -8.06
CA LEU A 64 -1.00 -0.05 -9.41
C LEU A 64 -2.20 0.16 -10.33
N PRO A 65 -1.95 0.51 -11.62
CA PRO A 65 -3.05 0.70 -12.58
C PRO A 65 -3.87 -0.59 -12.75
N PRO A 66 -5.10 -0.47 -13.31
CA PRO A 66 -5.96 -1.64 -13.51
C PRO A 66 -5.25 -2.78 -14.23
N ASP A 67 -5.46 -3.99 -13.72
CA ASP A 67 -4.96 -5.22 -14.30
C ASP A 67 -5.79 -5.66 -15.52
N GLU A 68 -5.56 -6.89 -16.01
CA GLU A 68 -6.30 -7.45 -17.14
C GLU A 68 -7.80 -7.60 -16.90
N HIS A 69 -8.24 -7.59 -15.62
CA HIS A 69 -9.65 -7.64 -15.22
C HIS A 69 -10.21 -6.27 -14.89
N GLY A 70 -9.45 -5.20 -15.13
CA GLY A 70 -9.87 -3.84 -14.84
C GLY A 70 -9.77 -3.43 -13.37
N LEU A 71 -9.04 -4.18 -12.54
CA LEU A 71 -8.90 -3.93 -11.12
C LEU A 71 -7.56 -3.29 -10.77
N PRO A 72 -7.56 -2.05 -10.24
CA PRO A 72 -6.34 -1.48 -9.66
C PRO A 72 -5.98 -2.22 -8.36
N HIS A 73 -4.70 -2.25 -8.05
CA HIS A 73 -4.18 -2.96 -6.87
C HIS A 73 -3.56 -1.98 -5.88
N ILE A 74 -4.07 -1.97 -4.65
CA ILE A 74 -3.40 -1.28 -3.54
C ILE A 74 -2.34 -2.23 -2.98
N GLY A 75 -1.13 -1.74 -2.82
CA GLY A 75 -0.04 -2.55 -2.29
C GLY A 75 1.00 -1.73 -1.55
N ARG A 76 1.96 -2.43 -0.98
CA ARG A 76 3.06 -1.80 -0.20
C ARG A 76 2.54 -0.89 0.90
N VAL A 77 1.47 -1.29 1.59
CA VAL A 77 0.86 -0.54 2.68
C VAL A 77 1.77 -0.64 3.91
N ILE A 78 2.28 0.49 4.35
CA ILE A 78 3.30 0.56 5.40
C ILE A 78 2.98 1.66 6.40
N VAL A 79 3.17 1.36 7.69
CA VAL A 79 3.40 2.37 8.74
C VAL A 79 4.68 1.97 9.46
N HIS A 80 5.62 2.90 9.59
CA HIS A 80 6.89 2.68 10.29
C HIS A 80 6.61 2.21 11.72
N SER A 81 7.41 1.24 12.21
CA SER A 81 7.17 0.57 13.49
C SER A 81 7.00 1.54 14.67
N GLU A 82 7.77 2.63 14.70
CA GLU A 82 7.70 3.63 15.76
C GLU A 82 6.45 4.52 15.71
N HIS A 83 5.68 4.44 14.64
CA HIS A 83 4.49 5.26 14.41
C HIS A 83 3.20 4.44 14.33
N ARG A 84 3.25 3.15 14.64
CA ARG A 84 2.07 2.28 14.66
C ARG A 84 1.23 2.55 15.90
N GLY A 85 -0.06 2.19 15.83
CA GLY A 85 -0.98 2.36 16.96
C GLY A 85 -1.59 3.76 17.08
N HIS A 86 -1.44 4.63 16.08
CA HIS A 86 -1.95 6.01 16.08
C HIS A 86 -3.00 6.26 14.98
N GLY A 87 -3.51 5.22 14.33
CA GLY A 87 -4.55 5.35 13.29
C GLY A 87 -4.02 5.73 11.91
N HIS A 88 -2.71 5.75 11.70
CA HIS A 88 -2.14 6.13 10.39
C HIS A 88 -2.46 5.12 9.28
N ALA A 89 -2.50 3.82 9.59
CA ALA A 89 -2.86 2.80 8.58
C ALA A 89 -4.30 2.97 8.12
N ARG A 90 -5.21 3.30 9.03
CA ARG A 90 -6.61 3.56 8.70
C ARG A 90 -6.74 4.81 7.83
N ARG A 91 -6.05 5.88 8.17
CA ARG A 91 -6.04 7.11 7.38
C ARG A 91 -5.45 6.87 6.00
N LEU A 92 -4.35 6.11 5.92
CA LEU A 92 -3.70 5.74 4.67
C LEU A 92 -4.67 5.00 3.72
N MET A 93 -5.40 4.01 4.24
CA MET A 93 -6.39 3.26 3.44
C MET A 93 -7.55 4.14 2.98
N THR A 94 -8.02 5.06 3.82
CA THR A 94 -9.07 6.01 3.44
C THR A 94 -8.60 6.87 2.25
N ILE A 95 -7.38 7.39 2.33
CA ILE A 95 -6.78 8.20 1.25
C ILE A 95 -6.61 7.35 -0.02
N ALA A 96 -6.19 6.09 0.13
CA ALA A 96 -6.03 5.19 -1.02
C ALA A 96 -7.36 4.95 -1.75
N LEU A 97 -8.44 4.72 -1.03
CA LEU A 97 -9.76 4.53 -1.63
C LEU A 97 -10.27 5.82 -2.30
N GLU A 98 -10.02 6.98 -1.72
CA GLU A 98 -10.33 8.26 -2.35
C GLU A 98 -9.52 8.45 -3.64
N ALA A 99 -8.25 8.09 -3.62
CA ALA A 99 -7.39 8.19 -4.80
C ALA A 99 -7.85 7.24 -5.92
N LEU A 100 -8.30 6.04 -5.58
CA LEU A 100 -8.92 5.11 -6.55
C LEU A 100 -10.11 5.74 -7.25
N GLN A 101 -11.00 6.35 -6.47
CA GLN A 101 -12.19 7.00 -7.03
C GLN A 101 -11.81 8.13 -8.00
N ARG A 102 -10.83 8.95 -7.63
CA ARG A 102 -10.38 10.05 -8.49
C ARG A 102 -9.68 9.56 -9.75
N SER A 103 -8.84 8.53 -9.62
CA SER A 103 -8.01 8.07 -10.74
C SER A 103 -8.73 7.12 -11.69
N TYR A 104 -9.66 6.30 -11.19
CA TYR A 104 -10.25 5.21 -11.96
C TYR A 104 -11.79 5.20 -11.91
N GLY A 105 -12.41 6.17 -11.25
CA GLY A 105 -13.87 6.32 -11.20
C GLY A 105 -14.59 5.27 -10.36
N SER A 106 -13.86 4.48 -9.56
CA SER A 106 -14.42 3.41 -8.74
C SER A 106 -13.52 3.15 -7.54
N ARG A 107 -14.08 2.57 -6.49
CA ARG A 107 -13.35 2.09 -5.33
C ARG A 107 -13.16 0.57 -5.33
N CYS A 108 -13.44 -0.07 -6.45
CA CYS A 108 -13.11 -1.49 -6.64
C CYS A 108 -11.59 -1.65 -6.67
N SER A 109 -11.09 -2.62 -5.94
CA SER A 109 -9.65 -2.87 -5.87
C SER A 109 -9.37 -4.29 -5.43
N ALA A 110 -8.24 -4.83 -5.86
CA ALA A 110 -7.70 -6.08 -5.35
C ALA A 110 -6.43 -5.79 -4.52
N LEU A 111 -6.14 -6.64 -3.59
CA LEU A 111 -4.87 -6.61 -2.85
C LEU A 111 -4.49 -8.00 -2.37
N ALA A 112 -3.19 -8.19 -2.14
CA ALA A 112 -2.67 -9.38 -1.48
C ALA A 112 -2.27 -8.97 -0.06
N ALA A 113 -3.06 -9.40 0.91
CA ALA A 113 -2.84 -9.06 2.31
C ALA A 113 -2.00 -10.11 3.00
N GLN A 114 -1.12 -9.70 3.92
CA GLN A 114 -0.60 -10.65 4.89
C GLN A 114 -1.79 -11.19 5.70
N ALA A 115 -1.88 -12.50 5.88
CA ALA A 115 -3.09 -13.16 6.39
C ALA A 115 -3.55 -12.62 7.76
N HIS A 116 -2.61 -12.23 8.62
CA HIS A 116 -2.96 -11.67 9.94
C HIS A 116 -3.61 -10.29 9.87
N LEU A 117 -3.61 -9.63 8.71
CA LEU A 117 -4.22 -8.32 8.49
C LEU A 117 -5.59 -8.41 7.78
N GLU A 118 -6.09 -9.61 7.57
CA GLU A 118 -7.38 -9.81 6.89
C GLU A 118 -8.50 -9.00 7.52
N ARG A 119 -8.58 -8.99 8.84
CA ARG A 119 -9.63 -8.27 9.58
C ARG A 119 -9.51 -6.76 9.39
N PHE A 120 -8.29 -6.25 9.35
CA PHE A 120 -8.04 -4.83 9.11
C PHE A 120 -8.59 -4.40 7.76
N TYR A 121 -8.24 -5.13 6.69
CA TYR A 121 -8.74 -4.82 5.34
C TYR A 121 -10.23 -5.10 5.21
N GLY A 122 -10.76 -6.09 5.91
CA GLY A 122 -12.19 -6.38 5.97
C GLY A 122 -13.00 -5.19 6.46
N GLY A 123 -12.45 -4.37 7.36
CA GLY A 123 -13.06 -3.14 7.83
C GLY A 123 -13.26 -2.08 6.76
N PHE A 124 -12.58 -2.20 5.62
CA PHE A 124 -12.73 -1.32 4.45
C PHE A 124 -13.54 -1.96 3.32
N GLY A 125 -14.15 -3.11 3.57
CA GLY A 125 -14.99 -3.78 2.60
C GLY A 125 -14.28 -4.78 1.70
N PHE A 126 -13.01 -5.09 1.99
CA PHE A 126 -12.29 -6.16 1.28
C PHE A 126 -12.73 -7.52 1.80
N VAL A 127 -12.95 -8.45 0.87
CA VAL A 127 -13.42 -9.82 1.16
C VAL A 127 -12.41 -10.82 0.62
N ARG A 128 -12.11 -11.83 1.42
CA ARG A 128 -11.21 -12.93 1.06
C ARG A 128 -11.65 -13.64 -0.22
N GLN A 129 -10.68 -13.93 -1.08
CA GLN A 129 -10.89 -14.60 -2.38
C GLN A 129 -10.08 -15.90 -2.46
N GLY A 130 -10.26 -16.81 -1.54
CA GLY A 130 -9.58 -18.10 -1.58
C GLY A 130 -8.79 -18.39 -0.30
N PRO A 131 -8.00 -19.47 -0.31
CA PRO A 131 -7.23 -19.88 0.88
C PRO A 131 -5.99 -19.01 1.08
N ASP A 132 -5.41 -19.10 2.28
CA ASP A 132 -4.08 -18.56 2.54
C ASP A 132 -3.06 -19.28 1.65
N TYR A 133 -2.03 -18.53 1.24
CA TYR A 133 -0.90 -19.08 0.49
C TYR A 133 0.40 -18.42 0.98
N PRO A 134 1.54 -19.13 0.88
CA PRO A 134 2.81 -18.52 1.25
C PRO A 134 3.31 -17.62 0.13
N TRP A 135 3.76 -16.42 0.50
CA TRP A 135 4.48 -15.52 -0.40
C TRP A 135 5.74 -15.09 0.33
N ASP A 136 6.90 -15.52 -0.20
CA ASP A 136 8.21 -15.31 0.43
C ASP A 136 8.23 -15.75 1.91
N GLY A 137 7.58 -16.89 2.20
CA GLY A 137 7.52 -17.48 3.53
C GLY A 137 6.51 -16.84 4.47
N ILE A 138 5.78 -15.81 4.05
CA ILE A 138 4.76 -15.14 4.85
C ILE A 138 3.38 -15.54 4.35
N PRO A 139 2.46 -16.01 5.23
CA PRO A 139 1.10 -16.33 4.82
C PRO A 139 0.38 -15.08 4.30
N HIS A 140 -0.19 -15.18 3.10
CA HIS A 140 -0.96 -14.13 2.43
C HIS A 140 -2.35 -14.63 2.06
N VAL A 141 -3.25 -13.71 1.80
CA VAL A 141 -4.59 -13.98 1.26
C VAL A 141 -4.95 -12.90 0.26
N ASP A 142 -5.50 -13.32 -0.89
CA ASP A 142 -6.03 -12.37 -1.85
C ASP A 142 -7.36 -11.84 -1.36
N MET A 143 -7.58 -10.55 -1.53
CA MET A 143 -8.81 -9.87 -1.12
C MET A 143 -9.30 -8.95 -2.23
N LEU A 144 -10.62 -8.80 -2.31
CA LEU A 144 -11.30 -7.99 -3.31
C LEU A 144 -12.29 -7.06 -2.63
N ARG A 145 -12.28 -5.81 -3.03
CA ARG A 145 -13.31 -4.84 -2.68
C ARG A 145 -14.14 -4.54 -3.92
N GLU A 146 -15.41 -4.87 -3.85
CA GLU A 146 -16.39 -4.53 -4.89
C GLU A 146 -17.19 -3.31 -4.44
N GLU A 147 -17.50 -2.42 -5.38
CA GLU A 147 -18.41 -1.31 -5.10
C GLU A 147 -19.83 -1.86 -4.99
N PRO A 148 -20.57 -1.48 -3.95
CA PRO A 148 -21.98 -1.80 -3.92
C PRO A 148 -22.76 -1.03 -4.98
#